data_b7b31241ad02b5a9cbd33d8c862d4316
#
_entry.id   b7b31241ad02b5a9cbd33d8c862d4316
#
_cell.length_a   1.000
_cell.length_b   1.000
_cell.length_c   1.000
_cell.angle_alpha   90.00
_cell.angle_beta   90.00
_cell.angle_gamma   90.00
#
_symmetry.space_group_name_H-M   'P 1'
#
loop_
_entity.id
_entity.type
_entity.pdbx_description
1 polymer ?
#
loop_
_entity_poly.entity_id
_entity_poly.type
_entity_poly.pdbx_seq_one_letter_code
_entity_poly.pdbx_strand_id
1 'polypeptide(L)'
;LTEQKKLFSTDRRDVHTLAEDINGADVFVGLIKGNVLTQDMLRSMNDNPIVFALANPVPEISYEDAMASRPDVLMSTGRSDYPNQINNVIGFPYIFRGALDVHARAINEEMKLAAVHAIADLAKQPVPDVVNDVYHVNDLTFGPKYFIPKPVDPRLITEVSAAIAKAAMDSGVARTPITDWEAYKQHLRQLLGQETKLTRKLHDTARLHPQRVVFAEGGNPTMLKAAVQAKTEGICQPILLGNPDRLKRVANRLKLDLEGIEIVDMRADNEQGRRATFAKHLAEKRAREGYTFEEAYDKMYERNYFGMSMVEQGDADAFITGLYTKYSNTIKVAKDVIGIREGYKTFGTMHILNTQKGIYYIADTLINRHPDQDVLTDIAKLSAGTVKFFNDEPVMAMLSYSNFGTDTAGSPVKVKNAVAEMQKEFPELAIDGEMQVNYALNKQLRDEKYPFSRLKGKDVNTLVFPNLSSANGAYKLLQALSPEAEIIGPIQMGLNKPIHFTDSESSVQDIVNITAVAVIDAYVEKIKNNK
;
A
#
# COMPACT_ATOMS: atom_id res chain seq x y z
N LEU A 1 33.60 -15.79 -37.98
CA LEU A 1 32.80 -14.93 -37.12
C LEU A 1 31.53 -14.53 -37.85
N THR A 2 30.35 -14.58 -37.16
CA THR A 2 29.14 -13.98 -37.69
C THR A 2 29.29 -12.46 -37.75
N GLU A 3 28.49 -11.76 -38.56
CA GLU A 3 28.56 -10.29 -38.65
C GLU A 3 28.41 -9.61 -37.27
N GLN A 4 27.53 -10.13 -36.43
CA GLN A 4 27.35 -9.64 -35.05
C GLN A 4 28.61 -9.86 -34.19
N LYS A 5 29.30 -11.00 -34.33
CA LYS A 5 30.54 -11.21 -33.57
C LYS A 5 31.71 -10.36 -34.05
N LYS A 6 31.68 -9.91 -35.32
CA LYS A 6 32.69 -8.97 -35.83
C LYS A 6 32.65 -7.62 -35.17
N LEU A 7 31.46 -7.16 -34.76
CA LEU A 7 31.29 -5.88 -34.03
C LEU A 7 32.01 -5.86 -32.69
N PHE A 8 32.23 -7.01 -32.07
CA PHE A 8 32.91 -7.18 -30.79
C PHE A 8 34.29 -7.78 -30.89
N SER A 9 34.82 -7.95 -32.10
CA SER A 9 36.17 -8.45 -32.29
C SER A 9 37.19 -7.33 -32.16
N THR A 10 38.37 -7.67 -31.64
CA THR A 10 39.52 -6.75 -31.53
C THR A 10 40.60 -7.08 -32.53
N ASP A 11 41.31 -6.09 -33.00
CA ASP A 11 42.52 -6.24 -33.83
C ASP A 11 43.80 -6.41 -33.01
N ARG A 12 43.69 -6.48 -31.69
CA ARG A 12 44.83 -6.75 -30.79
C ARG A 12 45.41 -8.13 -31.09
N ARG A 13 46.71 -8.19 -31.31
CA ARG A 13 47.46 -9.41 -31.61
C ARG A 13 48.40 -9.84 -30.48
N ASP A 14 48.41 -9.07 -29.41
CA ASP A 14 49.23 -9.28 -28.21
C ASP A 14 48.51 -10.13 -27.15
N VAL A 15 47.22 -10.45 -27.37
CA VAL A 15 46.36 -11.22 -26.48
C VAL A 15 45.87 -12.47 -27.18
N HIS A 16 46.10 -13.64 -26.58
CA HIS A 16 45.77 -14.95 -27.17
C HIS A 16 44.85 -15.79 -26.28
N THR A 17 44.72 -15.43 -25.01
CA THR A 17 43.92 -16.18 -24.01
C THR A 17 43.03 -15.26 -23.23
N LEU A 18 41.93 -15.80 -22.65
CA LEU A 18 41.05 -15.06 -21.76
C LEU A 18 41.80 -14.53 -20.54
N ALA A 19 42.77 -15.28 -20.03
CA ALA A 19 43.57 -14.86 -18.88
C ALA A 19 44.42 -13.61 -19.16
N GLU A 20 44.94 -13.48 -20.36
CA GLU A 20 45.69 -12.31 -20.79
C GLU A 20 44.80 -11.09 -21.00
N ASP A 21 43.59 -11.31 -21.56
CA ASP A 21 42.67 -10.24 -21.91
C ASP A 21 41.96 -9.63 -20.69
N ILE A 22 41.68 -10.46 -19.69
CA ILE A 22 40.96 -10.04 -18.47
C ILE A 22 41.85 -9.33 -17.46
N ASN A 23 43.15 -9.46 -17.60
CA ASN A 23 44.10 -8.81 -16.68
C ASN A 23 44.00 -7.28 -16.78
N GLY A 24 43.61 -6.64 -15.68
CA GLY A 24 43.37 -5.21 -15.60
C GLY A 24 42.07 -4.75 -16.28
N ALA A 25 41.16 -5.68 -16.62
CA ALA A 25 39.84 -5.31 -17.13
C ALA A 25 38.89 -4.85 -16.00
N ASP A 26 38.00 -3.92 -16.32
CA ASP A 26 36.98 -3.41 -15.42
C ASP A 26 35.68 -4.22 -15.49
N VAL A 27 35.37 -4.81 -16.66
CA VAL A 27 34.10 -5.49 -16.94
C VAL A 27 34.35 -6.80 -17.66
N PHE A 28 33.72 -7.86 -17.20
CA PHE A 28 33.61 -9.14 -17.88
C PHE A 28 32.17 -9.45 -18.24
N VAL A 29 31.90 -9.77 -19.51
CA VAL A 29 30.58 -10.24 -19.97
C VAL A 29 30.76 -11.61 -20.61
N GLY A 30 30.29 -12.64 -19.91
CA GLY A 30 30.34 -14.04 -20.36
C GLY A 30 29.05 -14.47 -21.04
N LEU A 31 29.16 -15.04 -22.27
CA LEU A 31 28.03 -15.53 -23.07
C LEU A 31 28.38 -16.85 -23.74
N ILE A 32 29.35 -17.58 -23.21
CA ILE A 32 29.97 -18.70 -23.92
C ILE A 32 29.58 -20.06 -23.29
N LYS A 33 30.23 -20.42 -22.20
CA LYS A 33 30.03 -21.68 -21.47
C LYS A 33 30.48 -21.55 -20.03
N GLY A 34 29.96 -22.44 -19.18
CA GLY A 34 30.30 -22.47 -17.78
C GLY A 34 31.76 -22.76 -17.46
N ASN A 35 32.19 -22.29 -16.30
CA ASN A 35 33.49 -22.58 -15.68
C ASN A 35 34.71 -22.18 -16.53
N VAL A 36 34.64 -21.10 -17.29
CA VAL A 36 35.76 -20.56 -18.09
C VAL A 36 36.49 -19.40 -17.38
N LEU A 37 35.82 -18.72 -16.44
CA LEU A 37 36.43 -17.66 -15.63
C LEU A 37 36.91 -18.27 -14.31
N THR A 38 38.22 -18.30 -14.11
CA THR A 38 38.81 -18.82 -12.87
C THR A 38 38.90 -17.75 -11.80
N GLN A 39 39.06 -18.16 -10.53
CA GLN A 39 39.25 -17.21 -9.43
C GLN A 39 40.52 -16.35 -9.62
N ASP A 40 41.59 -16.90 -10.18
CA ASP A 40 42.83 -16.15 -10.45
C ASP A 40 42.65 -15.10 -11.55
N MET A 41 41.91 -15.43 -12.59
CA MET A 41 41.53 -14.47 -13.63
C MET A 41 40.69 -13.33 -13.01
N LEU A 42 39.73 -13.65 -12.13
CA LEU A 42 38.93 -12.63 -11.48
C LEU A 42 39.76 -11.74 -10.56
N ARG A 43 40.78 -12.29 -9.87
CA ARG A 43 41.70 -11.50 -9.03
C ARG A 43 42.59 -10.55 -9.84
N SER A 44 42.85 -10.87 -11.12
CA SER A 44 43.68 -10.03 -11.99
C SER A 44 42.94 -8.83 -12.58
N MET A 45 41.61 -8.75 -12.43
CA MET A 45 40.83 -7.59 -12.85
C MET A 45 41.08 -6.37 -11.97
N ASN A 46 40.71 -5.19 -12.43
CA ASN A 46 40.78 -3.94 -11.68
C ASN A 46 39.88 -3.98 -10.41
N ASP A 47 40.00 -2.95 -9.56
CA ASP A 47 39.20 -2.84 -8.35
C ASP A 47 37.71 -2.64 -8.66
N ASN A 48 36.83 -3.28 -7.84
CA ASN A 48 35.39 -3.27 -8.02
C ASN A 48 34.93 -3.74 -9.42
N PRO A 49 35.40 -4.90 -9.93
CA PRO A 49 35.08 -5.34 -11.28
C PRO A 49 33.61 -5.71 -11.42
N ILE A 50 33.05 -5.45 -12.59
CA ILE A 50 31.69 -5.87 -12.96
C ILE A 50 31.77 -7.19 -13.70
N VAL A 51 31.06 -8.21 -13.21
CA VAL A 51 31.05 -9.55 -13.80
C VAL A 51 29.63 -9.98 -14.14
N PHE A 52 29.35 -10.09 -15.43
CA PHE A 52 28.11 -10.69 -15.95
C PHE A 52 28.41 -12.09 -16.44
N ALA A 53 28.19 -13.11 -15.58
CA ALA A 53 28.38 -14.53 -15.93
C ALA A 53 27.04 -15.13 -16.36
N LEU A 54 26.74 -15.05 -17.66
CA LEU A 54 25.41 -15.28 -18.23
C LEU A 54 25.26 -16.61 -18.95
N ALA A 55 26.30 -17.47 -18.98
CA ALA A 55 26.19 -18.80 -19.54
C ALA A 55 25.15 -19.65 -18.81
N ASN A 56 24.40 -20.42 -19.56
CA ASN A 56 23.28 -21.22 -19.07
C ASN A 56 23.43 -22.69 -19.50
N PRO A 57 23.26 -23.71 -18.65
CA PRO A 57 22.78 -23.64 -17.26
C PRO A 57 23.85 -23.32 -16.19
N VAL A 58 25.14 -23.39 -16.54
CA VAL A 58 26.27 -23.17 -15.63
C VAL A 58 26.94 -21.85 -16.00
N PRO A 59 27.06 -20.89 -15.08
CA PRO A 59 27.73 -19.62 -15.34
C PRO A 59 29.24 -19.81 -15.55
N GLU A 60 29.89 -18.79 -16.12
CA GLU A 60 31.34 -18.79 -16.38
C GLU A 60 32.17 -18.92 -15.09
N ILE A 61 31.66 -18.41 -13.97
CA ILE A 61 32.15 -18.62 -12.62
C ILE A 61 30.94 -18.67 -11.68
N SER A 62 30.97 -19.54 -10.65
CA SER A 62 29.89 -19.57 -9.67
C SER A 62 29.86 -18.30 -8.82
N TYR A 63 28.69 -17.95 -8.28
CA TYR A 63 28.57 -16.78 -7.40
C TYR A 63 29.44 -16.94 -6.15
N GLU A 64 29.47 -18.16 -5.59
CA GLU A 64 30.28 -18.51 -4.42
C GLU A 64 31.76 -18.35 -4.68
N ASP A 65 32.26 -18.86 -5.82
CA ASP A 65 33.68 -18.75 -6.18
C ASP A 65 34.08 -17.31 -6.45
N ALA A 66 33.21 -16.53 -7.09
CA ALA A 66 33.46 -15.13 -7.35
C ALA A 66 33.57 -14.34 -6.03
N MET A 67 32.60 -14.48 -5.12
CA MET A 67 32.59 -13.79 -3.84
C MET A 67 33.71 -14.26 -2.90
N ALA A 68 34.10 -15.54 -2.94
CA ALA A 68 35.24 -16.08 -2.20
C ALA A 68 36.58 -15.57 -2.75
N SER A 69 36.64 -15.30 -4.04
CA SER A 69 37.83 -14.80 -4.72
C SER A 69 38.12 -13.34 -4.38
N ARG A 70 37.08 -12.47 -4.43
CA ARG A 70 37.18 -11.05 -4.08
C ARG A 70 35.79 -10.47 -3.73
N PRO A 71 35.66 -9.90 -2.52
CA PRO A 71 34.36 -9.42 -2.01
C PRO A 71 33.86 -8.12 -2.64
N ASP A 72 34.70 -7.41 -3.40
CA ASP A 72 34.35 -6.14 -4.08
C ASP A 72 33.72 -6.34 -5.46
N VAL A 73 33.60 -7.59 -5.94
CA VAL A 73 33.02 -7.88 -7.26
C VAL A 73 31.52 -7.52 -7.32
N LEU A 74 31.14 -6.83 -8.38
CA LEU A 74 29.73 -6.56 -8.73
C LEU A 74 29.26 -7.69 -9.64
N MET A 75 28.65 -8.72 -9.01
CA MET A 75 28.33 -9.98 -9.69
C MET A 75 26.87 -10.03 -10.13
N SER A 76 26.65 -10.53 -11.36
CA SER A 76 25.35 -10.86 -11.92
C SER A 76 25.39 -12.20 -12.66
N THR A 77 24.30 -12.96 -12.54
CA THR A 77 24.12 -14.25 -13.22
C THR A 77 22.71 -14.40 -13.78
N GLY A 78 22.47 -15.42 -14.60
CA GLY A 78 21.12 -15.78 -15.07
C GLY A 78 20.26 -16.48 -14.01
N ARG A 79 20.79 -16.87 -12.85
CA ARG A 79 20.11 -17.67 -11.82
C ARG A 79 19.25 -16.80 -10.92
N SER A 80 18.06 -17.32 -10.55
CA SER A 80 17.09 -16.64 -9.69
C SER A 80 17.42 -16.66 -8.20
N ASP A 81 18.27 -17.60 -7.78
CA ASP A 81 18.68 -17.81 -6.38
C ASP A 81 19.82 -16.88 -5.92
N TYR A 82 20.37 -16.07 -6.85
CA TYR A 82 21.43 -15.11 -6.54
C TYR A 82 20.99 -13.64 -6.70
N PRO A 83 21.72 -12.69 -6.08
CA PRO A 83 21.54 -11.28 -6.34
C PRO A 83 21.71 -10.91 -7.82
N ASN A 84 21.08 -9.81 -8.24
CA ASN A 84 21.25 -9.24 -9.59
C ASN A 84 21.00 -10.25 -10.74
N GLN A 85 19.91 -10.99 -10.65
CA GLN A 85 19.52 -11.90 -11.73
C GLN A 85 19.31 -11.14 -13.03
N ILE A 86 19.99 -11.54 -14.11
CA ILE A 86 19.70 -11.12 -15.47
C ILE A 86 18.76 -12.14 -16.10
N ASN A 87 17.54 -11.73 -16.38
CA ASN A 87 16.54 -12.56 -17.01
C ASN A 87 15.86 -11.77 -18.15
N ASN A 88 15.62 -12.42 -19.28
CA ASN A 88 14.93 -11.81 -20.43
C ASN A 88 13.55 -11.25 -20.07
N VAL A 89 12.92 -11.76 -19.02
CA VAL A 89 11.60 -11.33 -18.51
C VAL A 89 11.60 -9.86 -18.05
N ILE A 90 12.72 -9.29 -17.64
CA ILE A 90 12.77 -7.88 -17.23
C ILE A 90 12.68 -6.88 -18.39
N GLY A 91 12.93 -7.33 -19.63
CA GLY A 91 12.92 -6.48 -20.82
C GLY A 91 11.92 -6.93 -21.87
N PHE A 92 11.98 -8.20 -22.24
CA PHE A 92 11.32 -8.74 -23.40
C PHE A 92 9.80 -8.51 -23.47
N PRO A 93 9.00 -8.80 -22.44
CA PRO A 93 7.55 -8.58 -22.49
C PRO A 93 7.20 -7.11 -22.67
N TYR A 94 7.95 -6.22 -22.02
CA TYR A 94 7.68 -4.80 -21.97
C TYR A 94 8.13 -4.07 -23.23
N ILE A 95 9.20 -4.58 -23.89
CA ILE A 95 9.62 -4.11 -25.22
C ILE A 95 8.49 -4.33 -26.23
N PHE A 96 7.95 -5.55 -26.26
CA PHE A 96 6.82 -5.84 -27.14
C PHE A 96 5.56 -5.06 -26.76
N ARG A 97 5.28 -4.92 -25.46
CA ARG A 97 4.12 -4.16 -24.98
C ARG A 97 4.17 -2.72 -25.49
N GLY A 98 5.26 -2.01 -25.25
CA GLY A 98 5.42 -0.63 -25.71
C GLY A 98 5.39 -0.49 -27.23
N ALA A 99 6.03 -1.41 -27.96
CA ALA A 99 6.02 -1.41 -29.42
C ALA A 99 4.62 -1.67 -30.02
N LEU A 100 3.88 -2.64 -29.48
CA LEU A 100 2.55 -3.02 -29.95
C LEU A 100 1.50 -1.94 -29.65
N ASP A 101 1.58 -1.28 -28.50
CA ASP A 101 0.62 -0.25 -28.10
C ASP A 101 0.62 0.96 -29.03
N VAL A 102 1.77 1.31 -29.59
CA VAL A 102 1.90 2.37 -30.60
C VAL A 102 1.90 1.84 -32.04
N HIS A 103 1.63 0.54 -32.24
CA HIS A 103 1.67 -0.14 -33.52
C HIS A 103 2.97 0.17 -34.29
N ALA A 104 4.11 0.06 -33.63
CA ALA A 104 5.42 0.32 -34.21
C ALA A 104 5.69 -0.59 -35.42
N ARG A 105 6.32 -0.04 -36.47
CA ARG A 105 6.68 -0.79 -37.69
C ARG A 105 7.87 -1.72 -37.48
N ALA A 106 8.72 -1.37 -36.53
CA ALA A 106 9.92 -2.14 -36.17
C ALA A 106 10.31 -1.80 -34.73
N ILE A 107 11.13 -2.65 -34.11
CA ILE A 107 11.84 -2.37 -32.87
C ILE A 107 13.26 -1.96 -33.27
N ASN A 108 13.52 -0.66 -33.19
CA ASN A 108 14.80 -0.06 -33.58
C ASN A 108 15.78 0.06 -32.40
N GLU A 109 16.97 0.58 -32.64
CA GLU A 109 18.02 0.72 -31.60
C GLU A 109 17.62 1.74 -30.54
N GLU A 110 16.95 2.83 -30.92
CA GLU A 110 16.46 3.86 -29.99
C GLU A 110 15.49 3.26 -28.96
N MET A 111 14.60 2.36 -29.38
CA MET A 111 13.69 1.66 -28.49
C MET A 111 14.42 0.69 -27.55
N LYS A 112 15.44 -0.01 -28.03
CA LYS A 112 16.26 -0.91 -27.19
C LYS A 112 17.06 -0.12 -26.16
N LEU A 113 17.66 1.00 -26.55
CA LEU A 113 18.38 1.88 -25.63
C LEU A 113 17.42 2.51 -24.59
N ALA A 114 16.21 2.88 -24.99
CA ALA A 114 15.20 3.36 -24.06
C ALA A 114 14.84 2.31 -23.01
N ALA A 115 14.75 1.04 -23.39
CA ALA A 115 14.54 -0.05 -22.44
C ALA A 115 15.71 -0.19 -21.44
N VAL A 116 16.95 -0.13 -21.93
CA VAL A 116 18.15 -0.20 -21.08
C VAL A 116 18.15 0.93 -20.04
N HIS A 117 17.90 2.15 -20.47
CA HIS A 117 17.84 3.30 -19.58
C HIS A 117 16.70 3.19 -18.57
N ALA A 118 15.49 2.81 -19.00
CA ALA A 118 14.34 2.65 -18.12
C ALA A 118 14.59 1.59 -17.04
N ILE A 119 15.19 0.45 -17.39
CA ILE A 119 15.53 -0.62 -16.44
C ILE A 119 16.61 -0.14 -15.45
N ALA A 120 17.65 0.55 -15.94
CA ALA A 120 18.72 1.08 -15.10
C ALA A 120 18.24 2.16 -14.12
N ASP A 121 17.35 3.03 -14.57
CA ASP A 121 16.78 4.09 -13.73
C ASP A 121 15.78 3.52 -12.72
N LEU A 122 15.01 2.50 -13.10
CA LEU A 122 14.11 1.80 -12.20
C LEU A 122 14.84 1.15 -11.02
N ALA A 123 16.02 0.58 -11.26
CA ALA A 123 16.84 -0.03 -10.21
C ALA A 123 17.27 0.99 -9.13
N LYS A 124 17.40 2.27 -9.48
CA LYS A 124 17.80 3.34 -8.57
C LYS A 124 16.66 3.90 -7.72
N GLN A 125 15.42 3.61 -8.11
CA GLN A 125 14.23 4.04 -7.38
C GLN A 125 13.96 3.18 -6.14
N PRO A 126 13.21 3.66 -5.15
CA PRO A 126 12.78 2.87 -4.01
C PRO A 126 12.07 1.58 -4.44
N VAL A 127 12.48 0.44 -3.86
CA VAL A 127 11.92 -0.86 -4.23
C VAL A 127 10.56 -1.05 -3.55
N PRO A 128 9.49 -1.43 -4.28
CA PRO A 128 8.18 -1.72 -3.69
C PRO A 128 8.23 -2.91 -2.73
N ASP A 129 7.44 -2.86 -1.66
CA ASP A 129 7.42 -3.91 -0.64
C ASP A 129 6.98 -5.27 -1.22
N VAL A 130 6.09 -5.29 -2.21
CA VAL A 130 5.71 -6.53 -2.91
C VAL A 130 6.92 -7.27 -3.50
N VAL A 131 7.96 -6.56 -3.91
CA VAL A 131 9.22 -7.18 -4.39
C VAL A 131 10.00 -7.74 -3.21
N ASN A 132 10.08 -6.99 -2.11
CA ASN A 132 10.73 -7.44 -0.88
C ASN A 132 10.08 -8.70 -0.32
N ASP A 133 8.75 -8.76 -0.30
CA ASP A 133 7.96 -9.87 0.21
C ASP A 133 8.18 -11.16 -0.59
N VAL A 134 8.16 -11.07 -1.92
CA VAL A 134 8.38 -12.24 -2.80
C VAL A 134 9.78 -12.84 -2.62
N TYR A 135 10.78 -12.01 -2.33
CA TYR A 135 12.15 -12.48 -2.12
C TYR A 135 12.51 -12.66 -0.65
N HIS A 136 11.53 -12.51 0.28
CA HIS A 136 11.72 -12.66 1.73
C HIS A 136 12.86 -11.79 2.30
N VAL A 137 12.95 -10.55 1.83
CA VAL A 137 13.92 -9.53 2.26
C VAL A 137 13.20 -8.26 2.65
N ASN A 138 13.82 -7.39 3.45
CA ASN A 138 13.11 -6.23 4.03
C ASN A 138 13.63 -4.87 3.53
N ASP A 139 14.75 -4.83 2.79
CA ASP A 139 15.48 -3.59 2.56
C ASP A 139 16.26 -3.55 1.24
N LEU A 140 15.72 -4.14 0.17
CA LEU A 140 16.35 -4.03 -1.15
C LEU A 140 16.49 -2.54 -1.53
N THR A 141 17.73 -2.15 -1.80
CA THR A 141 18.08 -0.81 -2.26
C THR A 141 19.20 -0.89 -3.30
N PHE A 142 19.27 0.09 -4.20
CA PHE A 142 20.32 0.16 -5.20
C PHE A 142 21.73 0.04 -4.58
N GLY A 143 22.49 -0.92 -5.05
CA GLY A 143 23.82 -1.22 -4.57
C GLY A 143 24.35 -2.56 -5.10
N PRO A 144 25.48 -3.07 -4.58
CA PRO A 144 26.14 -4.28 -5.10
C PRO A 144 25.25 -5.52 -5.18
N LYS A 145 24.23 -5.62 -4.32
CA LYS A 145 23.27 -6.74 -4.29
C LYS A 145 21.96 -6.46 -5.04
N TYR A 146 21.76 -5.24 -5.51
CA TYR A 146 20.55 -4.85 -6.25
C TYR A 146 20.88 -3.69 -7.20
N PHE A 147 21.39 -3.96 -8.37
CA PHE A 147 21.56 -3.01 -9.46
C PHE A 147 20.74 -3.39 -10.72
N ILE A 148 20.00 -4.49 -10.64
CA ILE A 148 19.04 -4.94 -11.64
C ILE A 148 17.70 -5.18 -10.97
N PRO A 149 16.58 -4.62 -11.50
CA PRO A 149 15.25 -4.86 -10.95
C PRO A 149 14.90 -6.34 -10.97
N LYS A 150 14.14 -6.80 -9.98
CA LYS A 150 13.67 -8.18 -9.94
C LYS A 150 12.56 -8.42 -10.99
N PRO A 151 12.47 -9.62 -11.58
CA PRO A 151 11.45 -9.94 -12.58
C PRO A 151 10.01 -9.72 -12.16
N VAL A 152 9.73 -9.78 -10.86
CA VAL A 152 8.39 -9.56 -10.28
C VAL A 152 8.09 -8.09 -10.00
N ASP A 153 9.00 -7.18 -10.34
CA ASP A 153 8.78 -5.75 -10.09
C ASP A 153 7.65 -5.21 -10.97
N PRO A 154 6.52 -4.82 -10.36
CA PRO A 154 5.35 -4.39 -11.10
C PRO A 154 5.55 -3.10 -11.89
N ARG A 155 6.56 -2.32 -11.57
CA ARG A 155 6.87 -1.07 -12.26
C ARG A 155 7.49 -1.30 -13.64
N LEU A 156 8.02 -2.50 -13.91
CA LEU A 156 8.62 -2.82 -15.21
C LEU A 156 7.64 -2.59 -16.37
N ILE A 157 6.38 -2.98 -16.22
CA ILE A 157 5.39 -2.79 -17.30
C ILE A 157 5.11 -1.30 -17.56
N THR A 158 5.02 -0.48 -16.52
CA THR A 158 4.71 0.95 -16.68
C THR A 158 5.90 1.76 -17.17
N GLU A 159 7.07 1.54 -16.59
CA GLU A 159 8.24 2.38 -16.89
C GLU A 159 8.93 1.94 -18.19
N VAL A 160 9.14 0.64 -18.37
CA VAL A 160 9.83 0.14 -19.57
C VAL A 160 8.94 0.26 -20.80
N SER A 161 7.65 -0.16 -20.73
CA SER A 161 6.76 -0.06 -21.90
C SER A 161 6.52 1.39 -22.31
N ALA A 162 6.37 2.31 -21.34
CA ALA A 162 6.19 3.72 -21.66
C ALA A 162 7.45 4.33 -22.32
N ALA A 163 8.64 4.01 -21.84
CA ALA A 163 9.89 4.47 -22.44
C ALA A 163 10.04 3.97 -23.90
N ILE A 164 9.67 2.71 -24.13
CA ILE A 164 9.71 2.10 -25.47
C ILE A 164 8.68 2.77 -26.41
N ALA A 165 7.45 2.94 -25.95
CA ALA A 165 6.40 3.61 -26.72
C ALA A 165 6.82 5.04 -27.09
N LYS A 166 7.41 5.76 -26.14
CA LYS A 166 7.93 7.11 -26.37
C LYS A 166 9.07 7.11 -27.41
N ALA A 167 10.04 6.22 -27.27
CA ALA A 167 11.15 6.12 -28.22
C ALA A 167 10.66 5.73 -29.63
N ALA A 168 9.65 4.86 -29.76
CA ALA A 168 9.04 4.54 -31.02
C ALA A 168 8.35 5.74 -31.68
N MET A 169 7.72 6.62 -30.90
CA MET A 169 7.12 7.85 -31.38
C MET A 169 8.20 8.85 -31.80
N ASP A 170 9.19 9.08 -30.95
CA ASP A 170 10.28 10.04 -31.18
C ASP A 170 11.13 9.66 -32.40
N SER A 171 11.33 8.37 -32.66
CA SER A 171 12.04 7.85 -33.85
C SER A 171 11.16 7.67 -35.09
N GLY A 172 9.88 8.02 -35.02
CA GLY A 172 8.97 8.02 -36.16
C GLY A 172 8.50 6.62 -36.64
N VAL A 173 8.75 5.55 -35.85
CA VAL A 173 8.29 4.19 -36.21
C VAL A 173 6.89 3.86 -35.69
N ALA A 174 6.36 4.66 -34.78
CA ALA A 174 4.99 4.51 -34.25
C ALA A 174 3.96 4.91 -35.31
N ARG A 175 2.83 4.16 -35.36
CA ARG A 175 1.67 4.46 -36.23
C ARG A 175 0.54 5.12 -35.48
N THR A 176 0.42 4.83 -34.18
CA THR A 176 -0.63 5.37 -33.32
C THR A 176 0.03 6.07 -32.14
N PRO A 177 0.07 7.41 -32.12
CA PRO A 177 0.70 8.13 -31.03
C PRO A 177 -0.15 8.07 -29.75
N ILE A 178 0.52 8.00 -28.61
CA ILE A 178 -0.08 8.16 -27.29
C ILE A 178 -0.11 9.65 -26.98
N THR A 179 -1.31 10.19 -26.74
CA THR A 179 -1.52 11.62 -26.44
C THR A 179 -1.68 11.87 -24.93
N ASP A 180 -2.20 10.87 -24.20
CA ASP A 180 -2.38 10.91 -22.74
C ASP A 180 -1.52 9.83 -22.07
N TRP A 181 -0.38 10.25 -21.54
CA TRP A 181 0.59 9.36 -20.91
C TRP A 181 0.11 8.83 -19.56
N GLU A 182 -0.67 9.62 -18.82
CA GLU A 182 -1.20 9.16 -17.53
C GLU A 182 -2.27 8.08 -17.73
N ALA A 183 -3.18 8.28 -18.67
CA ALA A 183 -4.16 7.27 -19.04
C ALA A 183 -3.49 5.98 -19.57
N TYR A 184 -2.40 6.11 -20.32
CA TYR A 184 -1.65 4.97 -20.83
C TYR A 184 -0.95 4.19 -19.70
N LYS A 185 -0.19 4.86 -18.82
CA LYS A 185 0.45 4.22 -17.66
C LYS A 185 -0.58 3.56 -16.75
N GLN A 186 -1.73 4.20 -16.58
CA GLN A 186 -2.84 3.65 -15.82
C GLN A 186 -3.41 2.37 -16.47
N HIS A 187 -3.58 2.35 -17.80
CA HIS A 187 -3.98 1.15 -18.52
C HIS A 187 -2.98 -0.01 -18.30
N LEU A 188 -1.68 0.29 -18.34
CA LEU A 188 -0.64 -0.70 -18.09
C LEU A 188 -0.71 -1.30 -16.66
N ARG A 189 -0.97 -0.47 -15.63
CA ARG A 189 -1.17 -0.94 -14.24
C ARG A 189 -2.39 -1.88 -14.13
N GLN A 190 -3.46 -1.59 -14.86
CA GLN A 190 -4.66 -2.44 -14.91
C GLN A 190 -4.37 -3.84 -15.46
N LEU A 191 -3.48 -3.97 -16.44
CA LEU A 191 -3.10 -5.27 -17.01
C LEU A 191 -2.43 -6.20 -15.99
N LEU A 192 -1.84 -5.65 -14.93
CA LEU A 192 -1.26 -6.42 -13.83
C LEU A 192 -2.28 -6.77 -12.74
N GLY A 193 -3.52 -6.31 -12.83
CA GLY A 193 -4.52 -6.48 -11.78
C GLY A 193 -4.24 -5.70 -10.49
N GLN A 194 -3.29 -4.77 -10.51
CA GLN A 194 -2.82 -4.06 -9.31
C GLN A 194 -3.69 -2.88 -8.89
N GLU A 195 -4.49 -2.34 -9.78
CA GLU A 195 -5.40 -1.24 -9.49
C GLU A 195 -6.82 -1.65 -9.86
N THR A 196 -7.65 -1.84 -8.86
CA THR A 196 -9.07 -2.06 -9.10
C THR A 196 -9.76 -0.74 -9.43
N LYS A 197 -10.96 -0.83 -10.02
CA LYS A 197 -11.79 0.34 -10.27
C LYS A 197 -12.08 1.14 -8.99
N LEU A 198 -12.15 0.45 -7.85
CA LEU A 198 -12.43 1.07 -6.55
C LEU A 198 -11.25 1.89 -6.07
N THR A 199 -10.05 1.30 -5.99
CA THR A 199 -8.83 1.99 -5.54
C THR A 199 -8.50 3.19 -6.42
N ARG A 200 -8.63 3.02 -7.74
CA ARG A 200 -8.44 4.13 -8.67
C ARG A 200 -9.37 5.30 -8.39
N LYS A 201 -10.69 5.03 -8.29
CA LYS A 201 -11.68 6.07 -7.98
C LYS A 201 -11.37 6.78 -6.67
N LEU A 202 -10.88 6.02 -5.67
CA LEU A 202 -10.45 6.55 -4.38
C LEU A 202 -9.26 7.50 -4.54
N HIS A 203 -8.19 7.07 -5.21
CA HIS A 203 -7.00 7.88 -5.43
C HIS A 203 -7.29 9.11 -6.28
N ASP A 204 -8.04 8.97 -7.38
CA ASP A 204 -8.41 10.10 -8.25
C ASP A 204 -9.24 11.15 -7.49
N THR A 205 -10.16 10.71 -6.63
CA THR A 205 -10.94 11.63 -5.79
C THR A 205 -10.06 12.36 -4.78
N ALA A 206 -9.11 11.66 -4.15
CA ALA A 206 -8.18 12.26 -3.19
C ALA A 206 -7.24 13.29 -3.88
N ARG A 207 -6.75 13.00 -5.08
CA ARG A 207 -5.90 13.91 -5.88
C ARG A 207 -6.59 15.22 -6.24
N LEU A 208 -7.92 15.22 -6.39
CA LEU A 208 -8.67 16.46 -6.66
C LEU A 208 -8.70 17.41 -5.47
N HIS A 209 -8.56 16.90 -4.26
CA HIS A 209 -8.70 17.67 -3.02
C HIS A 209 -7.65 17.28 -1.97
N PRO A 210 -6.35 17.35 -2.26
CA PRO A 210 -5.31 16.91 -1.33
C PRO A 210 -5.38 17.67 -0.01
N GLN A 211 -5.22 16.94 1.10
CA GLN A 211 -5.29 17.46 2.46
C GLN A 211 -3.97 17.26 3.21
N ARG A 212 -3.78 17.99 4.30
CA ARG A 212 -2.63 17.83 5.20
C ARG A 212 -2.83 16.61 6.09
N VAL A 213 -2.00 15.60 5.94
CA VAL A 213 -2.12 14.34 6.67
C VAL A 213 -0.91 14.11 7.56
N VAL A 214 -1.14 13.91 8.85
CA VAL A 214 -0.10 13.58 9.82
C VAL A 214 0.15 12.09 9.83
N PHE A 215 1.41 11.70 9.61
CA PHE A 215 1.91 10.33 9.75
C PHE A 215 2.68 10.22 11.06
N ALA A 216 2.08 9.55 12.05
CA ALA A 216 2.60 9.54 13.43
C ALA A 216 3.95 8.84 13.58
N GLU A 217 4.18 7.82 12.76
CA GLU A 217 5.35 6.95 12.86
C GLU A 217 6.35 7.21 11.74
N GLY A 218 6.66 8.48 11.46
CA GLY A 218 7.55 8.90 10.36
C GLY A 218 8.92 8.21 10.36
N GLY A 219 9.40 7.74 11.51
CA GLY A 219 10.63 6.96 11.62
C GLY A 219 10.50 5.47 11.27
N ASN A 220 9.29 4.97 10.97
CA ASN A 220 9.08 3.62 10.45
C ASN A 220 9.33 3.60 8.94
N PRO A 221 10.11 2.66 8.39
CA PRO A 221 10.40 2.58 6.96
C PRO A 221 9.15 2.47 6.08
N THR A 222 8.17 1.64 6.45
CA THR A 222 6.92 1.45 5.70
C THR A 222 6.07 2.71 5.70
N MET A 223 5.90 3.36 6.86
CA MET A 223 5.17 4.62 6.98
C MET A 223 5.83 5.75 6.18
N LEU A 224 7.16 5.83 6.22
CA LEU A 224 7.92 6.83 5.50
C LEU A 224 7.79 6.66 3.97
N LYS A 225 7.90 5.42 3.49
CA LYS A 225 7.66 5.09 2.07
C LYS A 225 6.24 5.48 1.64
N ALA A 226 5.24 5.13 2.44
CA ALA A 226 3.84 5.45 2.15
C ALA A 226 3.59 6.97 2.09
N ALA A 227 4.14 7.74 3.01
CA ALA A 227 4.01 9.20 3.01
C ALA A 227 4.67 9.83 1.77
N VAL A 228 5.88 9.38 1.40
CA VAL A 228 6.57 9.85 0.19
C VAL A 228 5.80 9.45 -1.07
N GLN A 229 5.29 8.23 -1.14
CA GLN A 229 4.47 7.75 -2.27
C GLN A 229 3.18 8.56 -2.39
N ALA A 230 2.43 8.75 -1.31
CA ALA A 230 1.18 9.52 -1.30
C ALA A 230 1.41 10.99 -1.74
N LYS A 231 2.55 11.59 -1.37
CA LYS A 231 2.95 12.90 -1.87
C LYS A 231 3.25 12.88 -3.37
N THR A 232 4.08 11.93 -3.81
CA THR A 232 4.49 11.80 -5.22
C THR A 232 3.30 11.57 -6.13
N GLU A 233 2.32 10.80 -5.66
CA GLU A 233 1.06 10.54 -6.36
C GLU A 233 0.04 11.70 -6.25
N GLY A 234 0.35 12.76 -5.52
CA GLY A 234 -0.52 13.92 -5.34
C GLY A 234 -1.74 13.69 -4.45
N ILE A 235 -1.75 12.60 -3.67
CA ILE A 235 -2.88 12.22 -2.81
C ILE A 235 -3.01 13.17 -1.61
N CYS A 236 -1.88 13.51 -0.96
CA CYS A 236 -1.89 14.36 0.23
C CYS A 236 -0.67 15.25 0.35
N GLN A 237 -0.71 16.19 1.30
CA GLN A 237 0.42 16.94 1.82
C GLN A 237 0.84 16.29 3.14
N PRO A 238 1.89 15.43 3.17
CA PRO A 238 2.24 14.71 4.37
C PRO A 238 2.98 15.59 5.39
N ILE A 239 2.67 15.35 6.68
CA ILE A 239 3.39 15.88 7.84
C ILE A 239 3.93 14.67 8.61
N LEU A 240 5.25 14.57 8.75
CA LEU A 240 5.91 13.46 9.45
C LEU A 240 6.20 13.83 10.90
N LEU A 241 5.69 13.04 11.85
CA LEU A 241 6.10 13.20 13.24
C LEU A 241 7.37 12.42 13.56
N GLY A 242 8.34 13.10 14.14
CA GLY A 242 9.57 12.48 14.63
C GLY A 242 10.80 13.37 14.53
N ASN A 243 11.91 12.87 15.05
CA ASN A 243 13.17 13.59 15.04
C ASN A 243 13.72 13.74 13.60
N PRO A 244 14.00 14.96 13.13
CA PRO A 244 14.41 15.22 11.73
C PRO A 244 15.68 14.47 11.31
N ASP A 245 16.68 14.37 12.19
CA ASP A 245 17.94 13.69 11.86
C ASP A 245 17.74 12.18 11.73
N ARG A 246 16.87 11.61 12.56
CA ARG A 246 16.50 10.20 12.45
C ARG A 246 15.75 9.94 11.15
N LEU A 247 14.77 10.76 10.80
CA LEU A 247 13.99 10.63 9.58
C LEU A 247 14.90 10.75 8.34
N LYS A 248 15.77 11.75 8.30
CA LYS A 248 16.76 11.93 7.21
C LYS A 248 17.69 10.72 7.05
N ARG A 249 18.17 10.13 8.16
CA ARG A 249 19.00 8.92 8.10
C ARG A 249 18.23 7.74 7.49
N VAL A 250 16.96 7.52 7.90
CA VAL A 250 16.11 6.46 7.34
C VAL A 250 15.83 6.72 5.86
N ALA A 251 15.46 7.93 5.50
CA ALA A 251 15.20 8.33 4.11
C ALA A 251 16.43 8.14 3.22
N ASN A 252 17.61 8.60 3.66
CA ASN A 252 18.86 8.41 2.92
C ASN A 252 19.20 6.94 2.68
N ARG A 253 19.01 6.09 3.70
CA ARG A 253 19.18 4.64 3.56
C ARG A 253 18.24 4.03 2.54
N LEU A 254 16.99 4.49 2.49
CA LEU A 254 15.94 4.00 1.58
C LEU A 254 15.93 4.74 0.24
N LYS A 255 16.82 5.70 0.01
CA LYS A 255 16.87 6.56 -1.19
C LYS A 255 15.56 7.34 -1.42
N LEU A 256 14.90 7.75 -0.35
CA LEU A 256 13.67 8.54 -0.39
C LEU A 256 13.99 10.02 -0.34
N ASP A 257 13.27 10.81 -1.15
CA ASP A 257 13.34 12.26 -1.13
C ASP A 257 12.29 12.83 -0.16
N LEU A 258 12.73 13.64 0.79
CA LEU A 258 11.87 14.33 1.76
C LEU A 258 11.66 15.82 1.40
N GLU A 259 12.11 16.28 0.24
CA GLU A 259 11.93 17.68 -0.17
C GLU A 259 10.44 18.05 -0.15
N GLY A 260 10.10 19.19 0.49
CA GLY A 260 8.72 19.68 0.61
C GLY A 260 7.80 18.81 1.48
N ILE A 261 8.32 17.94 2.34
CA ILE A 261 7.58 17.26 3.41
C ILE A 261 7.86 17.96 4.73
N GLU A 262 6.81 18.40 5.41
CA GLU A 262 6.91 18.98 6.74
C GLU A 262 7.30 17.90 7.77
N ILE A 263 8.31 18.19 8.59
CA ILE A 263 8.73 17.32 9.69
C ILE A 263 8.54 18.07 11.00
N VAL A 264 7.79 17.47 11.93
CA VAL A 264 7.50 18.04 13.25
C VAL A 264 8.08 17.13 14.33
N ASP A 265 9.06 17.63 15.08
CA ASP A 265 9.56 16.96 16.29
C ASP A 265 8.80 17.48 17.50
N MET A 266 7.77 16.75 17.92
CA MET A 266 6.95 17.10 19.06
C MET A 266 7.73 17.30 20.38
N ARG A 267 9.00 16.87 20.43
CA ARG A 267 9.87 17.00 21.61
C ARG A 267 10.79 18.21 21.53
N ALA A 268 10.89 18.85 20.38
CA ALA A 268 11.74 20.01 20.18
C ALA A 268 11.23 21.24 20.97
N ASP A 269 12.14 22.14 21.30
CA ASP A 269 11.82 23.33 22.12
C ASP A 269 10.87 24.29 21.38
N ASN A 270 10.99 24.41 20.07
CA ASN A 270 10.09 25.23 19.26
C ASN A 270 8.63 24.76 19.28
N GLU A 271 8.35 23.51 19.68
CA GLU A 271 7.00 22.97 19.84
C GLU A 271 6.39 23.19 21.24
N GLN A 272 7.11 23.84 22.15
CA GLN A 272 6.62 24.09 23.50
C GLN A 272 5.27 24.83 23.52
N GLY A 273 5.11 25.84 22.65
CA GLY A 273 3.87 26.59 22.54
C GLY A 273 2.68 25.74 22.09
N ARG A 274 2.88 24.89 21.07
CA ARG A 274 1.84 23.96 20.61
C ARG A 274 1.52 22.92 21.68
N ARG A 275 2.52 22.33 22.36
CA ARG A 275 2.29 21.41 23.48
C ARG A 275 1.43 22.04 24.57
N ALA A 276 1.71 23.29 24.96
CA ALA A 276 0.93 23.99 25.98
C ALA A 276 -0.52 24.24 25.53
N THR A 277 -0.73 24.67 24.28
CA THR A 277 -2.06 24.90 23.72
C THR A 277 -2.87 23.59 23.65
N PHE A 278 -2.27 22.52 23.15
CA PHE A 278 -2.92 21.21 23.05
C PHE A 278 -3.23 20.59 24.42
N ALA A 279 -2.30 20.73 25.37
CA ALA A 279 -2.51 20.28 26.75
C ALA A 279 -3.66 21.02 27.44
N LYS A 280 -3.71 22.34 27.29
CA LYS A 280 -4.82 23.14 27.82
C LYS A 280 -6.15 22.67 27.28
N HIS A 281 -6.27 22.49 25.95
CA HIS A 281 -7.49 22.02 25.32
C HIS A 281 -7.89 20.62 25.81
N LEU A 282 -6.93 19.68 25.89
CA LEU A 282 -7.19 18.33 26.39
C LEU A 282 -7.66 18.33 27.84
N ALA A 283 -6.99 19.10 28.71
CA ALA A 283 -7.36 19.22 30.13
C ALA A 283 -8.77 19.82 30.29
N GLU A 284 -9.12 20.87 29.54
CA GLU A 284 -10.46 21.46 29.53
C GLU A 284 -11.52 20.48 29.04
N LYS A 285 -11.26 19.78 27.93
CA LYS A 285 -12.17 18.79 27.33
C LYS A 285 -12.43 17.60 28.25
N ARG A 286 -11.43 17.19 29.04
CA ARG A 286 -11.47 16.02 29.93
C ARG A 286 -11.42 16.34 31.42
N ALA A 287 -11.73 17.57 31.77
CA ALA A 287 -11.71 18.04 33.17
C ALA A 287 -12.57 17.17 34.11
N ARG A 288 -13.74 16.71 33.64
CA ARG A 288 -14.63 15.83 34.43
C ARG A 288 -14.10 14.37 34.56
N GLU A 289 -13.08 14.00 33.78
CA GLU A 289 -12.37 12.71 33.85
C GLU A 289 -11.10 12.83 34.70
N GLY A 290 -10.85 14.01 35.31
CA GLY A 290 -9.74 14.25 36.23
C GLY A 290 -8.42 14.63 35.56
N TYR A 291 -8.41 14.98 34.27
CA TYR A 291 -7.19 15.45 33.60
C TYR A 291 -6.76 16.81 34.14
N THR A 292 -5.51 16.87 34.65
CA THR A 292 -4.85 18.15 34.96
C THR A 292 -4.10 18.68 33.75
N PHE A 293 -3.71 19.97 33.80
CA PHE A 293 -2.88 20.55 32.73
C PHE A 293 -1.52 19.86 32.64
N GLU A 294 -0.89 19.55 33.76
CA GLU A 294 0.41 18.91 33.84
C GLU A 294 0.39 17.51 33.22
N GLU A 295 -0.61 16.71 33.58
CA GLU A 295 -0.79 15.38 32.99
C GLU A 295 -1.07 15.45 31.48
N ALA A 296 -1.88 16.40 31.05
CA ALA A 296 -2.16 16.62 29.64
C ALA A 296 -0.91 17.10 28.89
N TYR A 297 -0.07 17.94 29.51
CA TYR A 297 1.17 18.43 28.93
C TYR A 297 2.20 17.32 28.74
N ASP A 298 2.34 16.43 29.72
CA ASP A 298 3.23 15.26 29.61
C ASP A 298 2.79 14.33 28.48
N LYS A 299 1.47 14.16 28.27
CA LYS A 299 0.95 13.37 27.14
C LYS A 299 1.29 13.95 25.77
N MET A 300 1.53 15.25 25.64
CA MET A 300 1.92 15.88 24.37
C MET A 300 3.33 15.49 23.90
N TYR A 301 4.12 14.80 24.72
CA TYR A 301 5.37 14.13 24.28
C TYR A 301 5.13 12.76 23.63
N GLU A 302 3.89 12.27 23.64
CA GLU A 302 3.48 11.05 22.94
C GLU A 302 2.93 11.40 21.55
N ARG A 303 3.43 10.72 20.51
CA ARG A 303 3.13 11.02 19.10
C ARG A 303 1.64 11.02 18.77
N ASN A 304 0.87 10.09 19.36
CA ASN A 304 -0.56 9.99 19.06
C ASN A 304 -1.36 11.11 19.70
N TYR A 305 -1.03 11.50 20.95
CA TYR A 305 -1.66 12.65 21.60
C TYR A 305 -1.34 13.94 20.84
N PHE A 306 -0.09 14.18 20.51
CA PHE A 306 0.32 15.38 19.80
C PHE A 306 -0.29 15.45 18.39
N GLY A 307 -0.16 14.37 17.60
CA GLY A 307 -0.63 14.36 16.22
C GLY A 307 -2.15 14.43 16.09
N MET A 308 -2.90 13.73 16.97
CA MET A 308 -4.36 13.88 17.00
C MET A 308 -4.78 15.28 17.46
N SER A 309 -4.03 15.91 18.37
CA SER A 309 -4.28 17.31 18.77
C SER A 309 -4.01 18.29 17.63
N MET A 310 -3.05 18.03 16.74
CA MET A 310 -2.88 18.82 15.51
C MET A 310 -4.15 18.81 14.64
N VAL A 311 -4.79 17.65 14.50
CA VAL A 311 -6.05 17.56 13.74
C VAL A 311 -7.22 18.21 14.48
N GLU A 312 -7.32 18.02 15.79
CA GLU A 312 -8.37 18.62 16.61
C GLU A 312 -8.32 20.14 16.57
N GLN A 313 -7.11 20.74 16.57
CA GLN A 313 -6.91 22.19 16.55
C GLN A 313 -6.82 22.78 15.13
N GLY A 314 -6.88 21.95 14.08
CA GLY A 314 -6.86 22.40 12.70
C GLY A 314 -5.45 22.68 12.11
N ASP A 315 -4.38 22.28 12.81
CA ASP A 315 -3.02 22.35 12.29
C ASP A 315 -2.81 21.33 11.16
N ALA A 316 -3.60 20.27 11.15
CA ALA A 316 -3.68 19.26 10.09
C ALA A 316 -5.13 18.84 9.84
N ASP A 317 -5.37 18.08 8.79
CA ASP A 317 -6.73 17.75 8.35
C ASP A 317 -7.08 16.28 8.62
N ALA A 318 -6.07 15.40 8.66
CA ALA A 318 -6.23 13.98 8.98
C ALA A 318 -4.97 13.41 9.66
N PHE A 319 -5.12 12.22 10.27
CA PHE A 319 -4.05 11.57 11.02
C PHE A 319 -4.03 10.07 10.76
N ILE A 320 -2.83 9.51 10.58
CA ILE A 320 -2.59 8.08 10.35
C ILE A 320 -1.55 7.55 11.34
N THR A 321 -1.83 6.37 11.94
CA THR A 321 -0.96 5.65 12.89
C THR A 321 -1.29 4.15 12.87
N GLY A 322 -0.45 3.30 13.51
CA GLY A 322 -0.82 1.91 13.78
C GLY A 322 0.30 0.89 13.70
N LEU A 323 1.46 1.22 13.13
CA LEU A 323 2.54 0.24 12.92
C LEU A 323 3.31 -0.12 14.20
N TYR A 324 3.41 0.79 15.17
CA TYR A 324 4.21 0.59 16.39
C TYR A 324 3.37 0.58 17.68
N THR A 325 2.15 1.08 17.64
CA THR A 325 1.35 1.27 18.85
C THR A 325 0.32 0.16 19.00
N LYS A 326 0.16 -0.37 20.22
CA LYS A 326 -0.92 -1.30 20.51
C LYS A 326 -2.27 -0.64 20.20
N TYR A 327 -3.09 -1.30 19.43
CA TYR A 327 -4.38 -0.79 18.95
C TYR A 327 -5.28 -0.23 20.08
N SER A 328 -5.30 -0.92 21.24
CA SER A 328 -6.06 -0.46 22.42
C SER A 328 -5.62 0.90 22.95
N ASN A 329 -4.32 1.21 22.88
CA ASN A 329 -3.80 2.52 23.31
C ASN A 329 -4.22 3.61 22.32
N THR A 330 -4.16 3.32 21.03
CA THR A 330 -4.60 4.27 20.00
C THR A 330 -6.09 4.59 20.10
N ILE A 331 -6.93 3.58 20.35
CA ILE A 331 -8.37 3.76 20.62
C ILE A 331 -8.58 4.72 21.81
N LYS A 332 -7.82 4.53 22.90
CA LYS A 332 -7.92 5.40 24.07
C LYS A 332 -7.59 6.85 23.71
N VAL A 333 -6.46 7.08 23.05
CA VAL A 333 -6.04 8.42 22.64
C VAL A 333 -7.07 9.09 21.72
N ALA A 334 -7.63 8.33 20.76
CA ALA A 334 -8.67 8.86 19.87
C ALA A 334 -9.94 9.28 20.65
N LYS A 335 -10.33 8.50 21.65
CA LYS A 335 -11.46 8.90 22.54
C LYS A 335 -11.12 10.12 23.39
N ASP A 336 -9.91 10.18 23.94
CA ASP A 336 -9.47 11.27 24.82
C ASP A 336 -9.39 12.60 24.04
N VAL A 337 -8.73 12.61 22.90
CA VAL A 337 -8.43 13.83 22.13
C VAL A 337 -9.59 14.21 21.19
N ILE A 338 -10.02 13.28 20.36
CA ILE A 338 -10.98 13.53 19.27
C ILE A 338 -12.42 13.38 19.76
N GLY A 339 -12.69 12.27 20.43
CA GLY A 339 -14.05 11.93 20.87
C GLY A 339 -14.89 11.24 19.80
N ILE A 340 -15.99 10.68 20.28
CA ILE A 340 -16.98 9.99 19.44
C ILE A 340 -17.95 11.04 18.88
N ARG A 341 -18.40 10.83 17.66
CA ARG A 341 -19.40 11.71 17.00
C ARG A 341 -20.65 11.82 17.82
N GLU A 342 -21.19 13.03 17.91
CA GLU A 342 -22.42 13.30 18.65
C GLU A 342 -23.57 12.40 18.18
N GLY A 343 -24.36 11.91 19.14
CA GLY A 343 -25.46 10.97 18.89
C GLY A 343 -25.07 9.51 18.82
N TYR A 344 -23.78 9.16 18.94
CA TYR A 344 -23.29 7.77 18.97
C TYR A 344 -22.65 7.43 20.32
N LYS A 345 -22.77 6.18 20.75
CA LYS A 345 -22.14 5.65 21.98
C LYS A 345 -20.74 5.09 21.69
N THR A 346 -20.46 4.77 20.41
CA THR A 346 -19.22 4.14 19.99
C THR A 346 -18.77 4.63 18.62
N PHE A 347 -17.55 4.28 18.28
CA PHE A 347 -17.05 4.25 16.90
C PHE A 347 -16.68 2.82 16.52
N GLY A 348 -16.57 2.52 15.24
CA GLY A 348 -16.28 1.21 14.72
C GLY A 348 -15.29 1.23 13.58
N THR A 349 -15.01 0.04 13.04
CA THR A 349 -14.15 -0.13 11.87
C THR A 349 -14.82 -0.94 10.78
N MET A 350 -14.49 -0.61 9.55
CA MET A 350 -14.93 -1.31 8.37
C MET A 350 -13.74 -1.75 7.52
N HIS A 351 -13.81 -2.96 6.96
CA HIS A 351 -12.97 -3.36 5.84
C HIS A 351 -13.83 -3.51 4.59
N ILE A 352 -13.29 -3.06 3.47
CA ILE A 352 -13.88 -3.25 2.15
C ILE A 352 -13.12 -4.38 1.47
N LEU A 353 -13.84 -5.43 1.08
CA LEU A 353 -13.31 -6.54 0.28
C LEU A 353 -13.80 -6.40 -1.14
N ASN A 354 -12.89 -6.16 -2.06
CA ASN A 354 -13.18 -6.18 -3.49
C ASN A 354 -12.80 -7.54 -4.07
N THR A 355 -13.79 -8.29 -4.47
CA THR A 355 -13.67 -9.66 -4.96
C THR A 355 -14.20 -9.78 -6.39
N GLN A 356 -13.94 -10.92 -7.04
CA GLN A 356 -14.53 -11.22 -8.35
C GLN A 356 -16.07 -11.26 -8.34
N LYS A 357 -16.70 -11.48 -7.17
CA LYS A 357 -18.17 -11.52 -6.99
C LYS A 357 -18.77 -10.14 -6.69
N GLY A 358 -17.93 -9.14 -6.39
CA GLY A 358 -18.37 -7.80 -6.03
C GLY A 358 -17.65 -7.24 -4.82
N ILE A 359 -18.10 -6.05 -4.41
CA ILE A 359 -17.56 -5.32 -3.26
C ILE A 359 -18.39 -5.67 -2.02
N TYR A 360 -17.71 -6.04 -0.93
CA TYR A 360 -18.33 -6.34 0.36
C TYR A 360 -17.75 -5.46 1.46
N TYR A 361 -18.62 -4.95 2.32
CA TYR A 361 -18.29 -4.10 3.47
C TYR A 361 -18.48 -4.93 4.76
N ILE A 362 -17.45 -5.08 5.57
CA ILE A 362 -17.46 -5.89 6.80
C ILE A 362 -17.20 -5.01 8.01
N ALA A 363 -18.09 -5.04 9.01
CA ALA A 363 -18.03 -4.29 10.26
C ALA A 363 -18.57 -5.10 11.47
N ASP A 364 -18.17 -4.79 12.70
CA ASP A 364 -17.01 -4.05 13.17
C ASP A 364 -15.80 -4.98 13.34
N THR A 365 -14.71 -4.66 12.68
CA THR A 365 -13.59 -5.62 12.56
C THR A 365 -12.51 -5.47 13.63
N LEU A 366 -12.45 -4.33 14.39
CA LEU A 366 -11.32 -4.07 15.30
C LEU A 366 -11.63 -3.36 16.63
N ILE A 367 -12.83 -2.83 16.86
CA ILE A 367 -13.10 -1.95 18.02
C ILE A 367 -13.92 -2.61 19.11
N ASN A 368 -15.14 -3.05 18.78
CA ASN A 368 -16.13 -3.41 19.79
C ASN A 368 -16.13 -4.91 20.10
N ARG A 369 -15.52 -5.28 21.25
CA ARG A 369 -15.35 -6.70 21.64
C ARG A 369 -16.68 -7.42 21.85
N HIS A 370 -17.56 -6.82 22.66
CA HIS A 370 -18.84 -7.36 23.07
C HIS A 370 -19.92 -6.26 23.00
N PRO A 371 -20.31 -5.84 21.77
CA PRO A 371 -21.31 -4.80 21.61
C PRO A 371 -22.66 -5.30 22.17
N ASP A 372 -23.34 -4.44 22.92
CA ASP A 372 -24.74 -4.61 23.25
C ASP A 372 -25.64 -4.22 22.05
N GLN A 373 -26.95 -4.20 22.26
CA GLN A 373 -27.91 -3.84 21.23
C GLN A 373 -27.68 -2.42 20.70
N ASP A 374 -27.48 -1.45 21.59
CA ASP A 374 -27.34 -0.03 21.21
C ASP A 374 -26.05 0.20 20.41
N VAL A 375 -24.96 -0.40 20.87
CA VAL A 375 -23.67 -0.37 20.17
C VAL A 375 -23.74 -1.03 18.80
N LEU A 376 -24.48 -2.16 18.66
CA LEU A 376 -24.70 -2.81 17.36
C LEU A 376 -25.53 -1.92 16.43
N THR A 377 -26.54 -1.21 16.97
CA THR A 377 -27.34 -0.26 16.22
C THR A 377 -26.46 0.89 15.71
N ASP A 378 -25.58 1.44 16.56
CA ASP A 378 -24.62 2.48 16.15
C ASP A 378 -23.65 1.99 15.06
N ILE A 379 -23.10 0.77 15.21
CA ILE A 379 -22.24 0.17 14.18
C ILE A 379 -22.99 0.03 12.85
N ALA A 380 -24.25 -0.39 12.87
CA ALA A 380 -25.06 -0.51 11.66
C ALA A 380 -25.31 0.87 11.00
N LYS A 381 -25.65 1.90 11.79
CA LYS A 381 -25.81 3.29 11.30
C LYS A 381 -24.53 3.82 10.67
N LEU A 382 -23.41 3.67 11.37
CA LEU A 382 -22.10 4.10 10.88
C LEU A 382 -21.70 3.35 9.58
N SER A 383 -21.98 2.04 9.53
CA SER A 383 -21.72 1.22 8.35
C SER A 383 -22.54 1.68 7.15
N ALA A 384 -23.84 1.94 7.32
CA ALA A 384 -24.69 2.47 6.25
C ALA A 384 -24.18 3.80 5.73
N GLY A 385 -23.77 4.70 6.63
CA GLY A 385 -23.17 6.00 6.26
C GLY A 385 -21.85 5.86 5.50
N THR A 386 -21.01 4.92 5.90
CA THR A 386 -19.70 4.67 5.27
C THR A 386 -19.87 4.05 3.88
N VAL A 387 -20.80 3.12 3.69
CA VAL A 387 -21.09 2.55 2.36
C VAL A 387 -21.55 3.66 1.40
N LYS A 388 -22.44 4.56 1.85
CA LYS A 388 -22.87 5.73 1.06
C LYS A 388 -21.73 6.70 0.76
N PHE A 389 -20.77 6.85 1.67
CA PHE A 389 -19.57 7.66 1.45
C PHE A 389 -18.75 7.14 0.24
N PHE A 390 -18.73 5.83 0.01
CA PHE A 390 -18.12 5.21 -1.16
C PHE A 390 -19.02 5.24 -2.42
N ASN A 391 -20.15 5.97 -2.37
CA ASN A 391 -21.17 6.06 -3.42
C ASN A 391 -21.76 4.69 -3.81
N ASP A 392 -21.96 3.83 -2.80
CA ASP A 392 -22.65 2.54 -2.96
C ASP A 392 -23.94 2.55 -2.13
N GLU A 393 -24.90 1.73 -2.52
CA GLU A 393 -26.17 1.60 -1.79
C GLU A 393 -26.06 0.48 -0.74
N PRO A 394 -26.23 0.75 0.57
CA PRO A 394 -26.10 -0.27 1.59
C PRO A 394 -27.25 -1.27 1.54
N VAL A 395 -26.93 -2.55 1.31
CA VAL A 395 -27.82 -3.70 1.46
C VAL A 395 -27.25 -4.57 2.56
N MET A 396 -27.82 -4.46 3.77
CA MET A 396 -27.16 -4.85 5.00
C MET A 396 -27.73 -6.12 5.61
N ALA A 397 -26.87 -7.09 5.92
CA ALA A 397 -27.21 -8.26 6.72
C ALA A 397 -26.58 -8.17 8.12
N MET A 398 -27.39 -8.21 9.14
CA MET A 398 -26.96 -8.33 10.53
C MET A 398 -26.76 -9.81 10.86
N LEU A 399 -25.51 -10.21 11.10
CA LEU A 399 -25.11 -11.61 11.13
C LEU A 399 -25.24 -12.24 12.52
N SER A 400 -25.56 -13.55 12.50
CA SER A 400 -25.58 -14.41 13.67
C SER A 400 -25.32 -15.87 13.25
N TYR A 401 -25.21 -16.78 14.22
CA TYR A 401 -25.28 -18.22 13.99
C TYR A 401 -26.75 -18.73 13.89
N SER A 402 -27.72 -17.87 14.18
CA SER A 402 -29.16 -18.13 14.14
C SER A 402 -29.80 -17.43 12.93
N ASN A 403 -31.00 -17.85 12.54
CA ASN A 403 -31.79 -17.24 11.48
C ASN A 403 -33.18 -16.88 12.01
N PHE A 404 -33.55 -15.59 12.03
CA PHE A 404 -34.90 -15.06 12.27
C PHE A 404 -35.63 -15.69 13.46
N GLY A 405 -34.95 -15.79 14.63
CA GLY A 405 -35.52 -16.27 15.87
C GLY A 405 -35.46 -17.81 16.06
N THR A 406 -34.61 -18.52 15.30
CA THR A 406 -34.38 -19.96 15.58
C THR A 406 -33.68 -20.21 16.92
N ASP A 407 -33.01 -19.19 17.48
CA ASP A 407 -32.55 -19.14 18.87
C ASP A 407 -33.10 -17.87 19.53
N THR A 408 -33.67 -18.02 20.71
CA THR A 408 -34.35 -16.96 21.46
C THR A 408 -33.55 -16.44 22.65
N ALA A 409 -32.28 -16.82 22.75
CA ALA A 409 -31.39 -16.40 23.83
C ALA A 409 -30.07 -15.77 23.32
N GLY A 410 -29.40 -14.99 24.16
CA GLY A 410 -28.05 -14.53 23.96
C GLY A 410 -27.82 -13.59 22.76
N SER A 411 -26.78 -13.86 21.98
CA SER A 411 -26.35 -13.00 20.89
C SER A 411 -27.38 -12.76 19.78
N PRO A 412 -28.18 -13.77 19.32
CA PRO A 412 -29.22 -13.56 18.32
C PRO A 412 -30.26 -12.51 18.70
N VAL A 413 -30.67 -12.48 19.96
CA VAL A 413 -31.70 -11.53 20.46
C VAL A 413 -31.23 -10.08 20.33
N LYS A 414 -29.98 -9.77 20.72
CA LYS A 414 -29.44 -8.41 20.58
C LYS A 414 -29.36 -7.97 19.12
N VAL A 415 -28.98 -8.88 18.20
CA VAL A 415 -28.93 -8.60 16.77
C VAL A 415 -30.31 -8.32 16.22
N LYS A 416 -31.32 -9.18 16.54
CA LYS A 416 -32.72 -9.00 16.17
C LYS A 416 -33.26 -7.65 16.62
N ASN A 417 -32.97 -7.27 17.87
CA ASN A 417 -33.43 -6.00 18.43
C ASN A 417 -32.77 -4.79 17.75
N ALA A 418 -31.47 -4.87 17.47
CA ALA A 418 -30.77 -3.83 16.70
C ALA A 418 -31.35 -3.67 15.28
N VAL A 419 -31.69 -4.78 14.61
CA VAL A 419 -32.37 -4.76 13.31
C VAL A 419 -33.73 -4.04 13.41
N ALA A 420 -34.53 -4.41 14.41
CA ALA A 420 -35.84 -3.78 14.62
C ALA A 420 -35.75 -2.28 14.83
N GLU A 421 -34.76 -1.83 15.61
CA GLU A 421 -34.50 -0.42 15.83
C GLU A 421 -34.06 0.31 14.55
N MET A 422 -33.13 -0.27 13.79
CA MET A 422 -32.69 0.26 12.50
C MET A 422 -33.83 0.37 11.50
N GLN A 423 -34.69 -0.65 11.42
CA GLN A 423 -35.85 -0.68 10.52
C GLN A 423 -36.92 0.35 10.90
N LYS A 424 -37.03 0.70 12.19
CA LYS A 424 -37.93 1.73 12.70
C LYS A 424 -37.38 3.13 12.38
N GLU A 425 -36.11 3.34 12.60
CA GLU A 425 -35.47 4.65 12.40
C GLU A 425 -35.20 4.97 10.92
N PHE A 426 -34.87 3.93 10.13
CA PHE A 426 -34.57 4.03 8.70
C PHE A 426 -35.44 3.07 7.87
N PRO A 427 -36.74 3.36 7.67
CA PRO A 427 -37.66 2.47 6.98
C PRO A 427 -37.25 2.10 5.55
N GLU A 428 -36.54 2.99 4.86
CA GLU A 428 -36.07 2.83 3.47
C GLU A 428 -34.79 1.99 3.36
N LEU A 429 -34.05 1.82 4.48
CA LEU A 429 -32.81 1.09 4.45
C LEU A 429 -33.06 -0.41 4.25
N ALA A 430 -32.36 -0.99 3.28
CA ALA A 430 -32.40 -2.42 3.05
C ALA A 430 -31.54 -3.14 4.13
N ILE A 431 -32.13 -3.40 5.28
CA ILE A 431 -31.48 -4.09 6.40
C ILE A 431 -32.38 -5.19 6.96
N ASP A 432 -31.81 -6.36 7.27
CA ASP A 432 -32.50 -7.47 7.91
C ASP A 432 -31.54 -8.41 8.67
N GLY A 433 -32.09 -9.29 9.47
CA GLY A 433 -31.40 -10.26 10.33
C GLY A 433 -32.20 -10.50 11.63
N GLU A 434 -31.74 -11.35 12.52
CA GLU A 434 -30.41 -12.02 12.46
C GLU A 434 -30.44 -13.15 11.44
N MET A 435 -29.29 -13.32 10.72
CA MET A 435 -29.16 -14.44 9.79
C MET A 435 -27.70 -14.94 9.69
N GLN A 436 -27.57 -16.19 9.28
CA GLN A 436 -26.27 -16.79 8.99
C GLN A 436 -25.69 -16.23 7.67
N VAL A 437 -24.36 -16.22 7.57
CA VAL A 437 -23.64 -15.65 6.43
C VAL A 437 -23.98 -16.31 5.08
N ASN A 438 -24.27 -17.61 5.06
CA ASN A 438 -24.67 -18.33 3.85
C ASN A 438 -26.03 -17.84 3.30
N TYR A 439 -26.97 -17.47 4.16
CA TYR A 439 -28.23 -16.84 3.74
C TYR A 439 -28.04 -15.38 3.35
N ALA A 440 -27.14 -14.67 4.02
CA ALA A 440 -26.82 -13.30 3.64
C ALA A 440 -26.27 -13.22 2.20
N LEU A 441 -25.31 -14.09 1.86
CA LEU A 441 -24.58 -14.06 0.60
C LEU A 441 -25.19 -14.89 -0.53
N ASN A 442 -26.18 -15.74 -0.25
CA ASN A 442 -26.90 -16.52 -1.25
C ASN A 442 -28.36 -16.04 -1.34
N LYS A 443 -28.60 -15.13 -2.28
CA LYS A 443 -29.91 -14.52 -2.52
C LYS A 443 -30.99 -15.57 -2.77
N GLN A 444 -30.73 -16.54 -3.64
CA GLN A 444 -31.72 -17.56 -3.98
C GLN A 444 -32.09 -18.38 -2.76
N LEU A 445 -31.12 -18.89 -2.01
CA LEU A 445 -31.35 -19.68 -0.81
C LEU A 445 -32.14 -18.90 0.27
N ARG A 446 -31.81 -17.62 0.45
CA ARG A 446 -32.52 -16.74 1.39
C ARG A 446 -33.94 -16.51 0.96
N ASP A 447 -34.17 -16.17 -0.31
CA ASP A 447 -35.49 -15.80 -0.84
C ASP A 447 -36.45 -17.00 -0.84
N GLU A 448 -35.93 -18.21 -1.05
CA GLU A 448 -36.70 -19.48 -0.93
C GLU A 448 -37.06 -19.79 0.52
N LYS A 449 -36.10 -19.68 1.46
CA LYS A 449 -36.31 -20.07 2.86
C LYS A 449 -36.99 -19.00 3.70
N TYR A 450 -36.73 -17.73 3.43
CA TYR A 450 -37.20 -16.56 4.17
C TYR A 450 -37.81 -15.50 3.24
N PRO A 451 -38.93 -15.85 2.55
CA PRO A 451 -39.54 -14.95 1.54
C PRO A 451 -40.08 -13.64 2.12
N PHE A 452 -40.19 -13.56 3.45
CA PHE A 452 -40.59 -12.36 4.20
C PHE A 452 -39.46 -11.37 4.44
N SER A 453 -38.21 -11.76 4.18
CA SER A 453 -37.04 -10.88 4.43
C SER A 453 -37.12 -9.58 3.61
N ARG A 454 -36.77 -8.46 4.25
CA ARG A 454 -36.64 -7.16 3.57
C ARG A 454 -35.53 -7.14 2.52
N LEU A 455 -34.64 -8.13 2.54
CA LEU A 455 -33.58 -8.30 1.56
C LEU A 455 -33.97 -9.16 0.37
N LYS A 456 -35.25 -9.60 0.28
CA LYS A 456 -35.75 -10.39 -0.84
C LYS A 456 -35.45 -9.71 -2.18
N GLY A 457 -34.86 -10.45 -3.10
CA GLY A 457 -34.48 -9.97 -4.44
C GLY A 457 -33.25 -9.07 -4.49
N LYS A 458 -32.62 -8.75 -3.35
CA LYS A 458 -31.47 -7.85 -3.27
C LYS A 458 -30.18 -8.64 -3.03
N ASP A 459 -29.07 -8.17 -3.57
CA ASP A 459 -27.74 -8.70 -3.30
C ASP A 459 -27.13 -7.95 -2.11
N VAL A 460 -26.80 -8.68 -1.05
CA VAL A 460 -26.18 -8.12 0.15
C VAL A 460 -24.74 -7.73 -0.14
N ASN A 461 -24.38 -6.50 0.22
CA ASN A 461 -23.01 -6.00 0.13
C ASN A 461 -22.41 -5.62 1.48
N THR A 462 -23.22 -5.49 2.54
CA THR A 462 -22.78 -5.03 3.86
C THR A 462 -23.08 -6.08 4.93
N LEU A 463 -22.03 -6.52 5.62
CA LEU A 463 -22.08 -7.57 6.64
C LEU A 463 -21.70 -6.99 8.00
N VAL A 464 -22.65 -6.92 8.93
CA VAL A 464 -22.41 -6.47 10.31
C VAL A 464 -22.39 -7.67 11.23
N PHE A 465 -21.27 -7.88 11.92
CA PHE A 465 -21.04 -9.03 12.78
C PHE A 465 -21.45 -8.76 14.23
N PRO A 466 -21.86 -9.80 14.99
CA PRO A 466 -22.38 -9.63 16.34
C PRO A 466 -21.31 -9.32 17.41
N ASN A 467 -20.04 -9.48 17.09
CA ASN A 467 -18.91 -9.22 17.98
C ASN A 467 -17.57 -9.20 17.23
N LEU A 468 -16.55 -8.66 17.89
CA LEU A 468 -15.21 -8.53 17.32
C LEU A 468 -14.58 -9.87 16.90
N SER A 469 -14.72 -10.92 17.71
CA SER A 469 -14.08 -12.21 17.42
C SER A 469 -14.58 -12.81 16.11
N SER A 470 -15.89 -12.72 15.84
CA SER A 470 -16.47 -13.23 14.60
C SER A 470 -16.09 -12.37 13.38
N ALA A 471 -16.11 -11.04 13.49
CA ALA A 471 -15.75 -10.15 12.40
C ALA A 471 -14.25 -10.22 12.06
N ASN A 472 -13.40 -10.14 13.08
CA ASN A 472 -11.96 -10.22 12.92
C ASN A 472 -11.51 -11.56 12.32
N GLY A 473 -12.03 -12.68 12.88
CA GLY A 473 -11.76 -14.01 12.35
C GLY A 473 -12.21 -14.17 10.89
N ALA A 474 -13.38 -13.66 10.55
CA ALA A 474 -13.92 -13.76 9.20
C ALA A 474 -13.07 -12.99 8.18
N TYR A 475 -12.75 -11.72 8.44
CA TYR A 475 -11.98 -10.96 7.46
C TYR A 475 -10.53 -11.45 7.33
N LYS A 476 -9.86 -11.82 8.43
CA LYS A 476 -8.51 -12.41 8.39
C LYS A 476 -8.49 -13.75 7.66
N LEU A 477 -9.53 -14.58 7.83
CA LEU A 477 -9.67 -15.84 7.08
C LEU A 477 -9.82 -15.56 5.58
N LEU A 478 -10.66 -14.60 5.20
CA LEU A 478 -10.83 -14.20 3.80
C LEU A 478 -9.55 -13.64 3.21
N GLN A 479 -8.82 -12.80 3.96
CA GLN A 479 -7.51 -12.27 3.57
C GLN A 479 -6.51 -13.40 3.29
N ALA A 480 -6.46 -14.41 4.15
CA ALA A 480 -5.51 -15.52 4.01
C ALA A 480 -5.86 -16.49 2.88
N LEU A 481 -7.15 -16.70 2.59
CA LEU A 481 -7.63 -17.66 1.59
C LEU A 481 -7.87 -17.08 0.21
N SER A 482 -7.96 -15.76 0.09
CA SER A 482 -8.23 -15.05 -1.17
C SER A 482 -7.18 -13.96 -1.40
N PRO A 483 -5.93 -14.34 -1.68
CA PRO A 483 -4.84 -13.37 -1.88
C PRO A 483 -5.07 -12.46 -3.10
N GLU A 484 -5.98 -12.84 -4.00
CA GLU A 484 -6.43 -12.04 -5.15
C GLU A 484 -7.48 -10.97 -4.78
N ALA A 485 -8.09 -11.06 -3.57
CA ALA A 485 -9.03 -10.06 -3.12
C ALA A 485 -8.30 -8.81 -2.61
N GLU A 486 -8.65 -7.66 -3.15
CA GLU A 486 -8.16 -6.40 -2.61
C GLU A 486 -8.91 -6.05 -1.34
N ILE A 487 -8.18 -5.69 -0.29
CA ILE A 487 -8.74 -5.27 0.99
C ILE A 487 -8.34 -3.84 1.28
N ILE A 488 -9.34 -2.96 1.47
CA ILE A 488 -9.13 -1.58 1.91
C ILE A 488 -9.62 -1.47 3.35
N GLY A 489 -8.75 -1.06 4.23
CA GLY A 489 -9.08 -0.93 5.66
C GLY A 489 -7.84 -1.06 6.56
N PRO A 490 -8.05 -0.91 7.88
CA PRO A 490 -9.32 -0.61 8.56
C PRO A 490 -9.74 0.86 8.43
N ILE A 491 -10.99 1.10 8.07
CA ILE A 491 -11.58 2.43 7.97
C ILE A 491 -12.31 2.73 9.28
N GLN A 492 -11.92 3.79 9.98
CA GLN A 492 -12.57 4.20 11.22
C GLN A 492 -13.86 4.97 10.91
N MET A 493 -14.94 4.62 11.60
CA MET A 493 -16.27 5.20 11.44
C MET A 493 -16.74 5.79 12.77
N GLY A 494 -17.18 7.04 12.79
CA GLY A 494 -17.85 7.61 13.96
C GLY A 494 -16.95 8.39 14.94
N LEU A 495 -15.72 8.72 14.55
CA LEU A 495 -14.91 9.73 15.23
C LEU A 495 -15.30 11.14 14.76
N ASN A 496 -15.06 12.16 15.60
CA ASN A 496 -15.36 13.56 15.27
C ASN A 496 -14.45 14.14 14.19
N LYS A 497 -13.26 13.55 14.00
CA LYS A 497 -12.25 13.99 13.03
C LYS A 497 -11.71 12.81 12.24
N PRO A 498 -11.15 13.04 11.05
CA PRO A 498 -10.56 12.01 10.19
C PRO A 498 -9.28 11.43 10.81
N ILE A 499 -9.43 10.42 11.63
CA ILE A 499 -8.35 9.69 12.28
C ILE A 499 -8.45 8.24 11.84
N HIS A 500 -7.40 7.72 11.21
CA HIS A 500 -7.36 6.34 10.73
C HIS A 500 -6.19 5.56 11.33
N PHE A 501 -6.47 4.32 11.69
CA PHE A 501 -5.48 3.40 12.23
C PHE A 501 -5.18 2.33 11.18
N THR A 502 -3.92 1.98 11.02
CA THR A 502 -3.49 0.87 10.18
C THR A 502 -3.32 -0.39 11.05
N ASP A 503 -3.19 -1.55 10.42
CA ASP A 503 -2.74 -2.77 11.08
C ASP A 503 -1.20 -2.73 11.18
N SER A 504 -0.61 -3.40 12.17
CA SER A 504 0.85 -3.52 12.33
C SER A 504 1.53 -4.20 11.13
N GLU A 505 0.77 -4.97 10.36
CA GLU A 505 1.23 -5.71 9.17
C GLU A 505 0.88 -4.98 7.85
N SER A 506 0.33 -3.76 7.92
CA SER A 506 -0.04 -3.00 6.73
C SER A 506 1.14 -2.72 5.82
N SER A 507 0.97 -3.02 4.55
CA SER A 507 1.92 -2.69 3.48
C SER A 507 1.94 -1.19 3.19
N VAL A 508 2.91 -0.73 2.41
CA VAL A 508 2.97 0.64 1.90
C VAL A 508 1.68 0.98 1.15
N GLN A 509 1.19 0.07 0.29
CA GLN A 509 -0.01 0.29 -0.50
C GLN A 509 -1.27 0.40 0.36
N ASP A 510 -1.40 -0.41 1.42
CA ASP A 510 -2.52 -0.32 2.37
C ASP A 510 -2.55 1.05 3.05
N ILE A 511 -1.38 1.57 3.46
CA ILE A 511 -1.27 2.88 4.08
C ILE A 511 -1.61 4.00 3.07
N VAL A 512 -1.18 3.88 1.82
CA VAL A 512 -1.53 4.85 0.76
C VAL A 512 -3.04 4.83 0.51
N ASN A 513 -3.66 3.64 0.45
CA ASN A 513 -5.12 3.51 0.29
C ASN A 513 -5.89 4.15 1.46
N ILE A 514 -5.46 3.89 2.71
CA ILE A 514 -6.06 4.53 3.90
C ILE A 514 -5.79 6.03 3.92
N THR A 515 -4.64 6.50 3.43
CA THR A 515 -4.36 7.93 3.26
C THR A 515 -5.36 8.59 2.31
N ALA A 516 -5.69 7.94 1.20
CA ALA A 516 -6.69 8.45 0.26
C ALA A 516 -8.09 8.52 0.91
N VAL A 517 -8.47 7.51 1.72
CA VAL A 517 -9.72 7.53 2.51
C VAL A 517 -9.71 8.72 3.49
N ALA A 518 -8.62 8.91 4.23
CA ALA A 518 -8.48 9.98 5.21
C ALA A 518 -8.58 11.38 4.57
N VAL A 519 -8.00 11.55 3.39
CA VAL A 519 -8.07 12.79 2.60
C VAL A 519 -9.50 13.11 2.20
N ILE A 520 -10.24 12.11 1.68
CA ILE A 520 -11.62 12.30 1.25
C ILE A 520 -12.52 12.58 2.46
N ASP A 521 -12.31 11.88 3.58
CA ASP A 521 -13.07 12.08 4.82
C ASP A 521 -12.85 13.52 5.36
N ALA A 522 -11.59 14.01 5.37
CA ALA A 522 -11.26 15.37 5.76
C ALA A 522 -11.90 16.42 4.82
N TYR A 523 -11.89 16.17 3.51
CA TYR A 523 -12.54 17.05 2.55
C TYR A 523 -14.06 17.14 2.76
N VAL A 524 -14.71 15.98 2.96
CA VAL A 524 -16.16 15.92 3.24
C VAL A 524 -16.51 16.63 4.55
N GLU A 525 -15.69 16.49 5.59
CA GLU A 525 -15.89 17.21 6.86
C GLU A 525 -15.79 18.72 6.68
N LYS A 526 -14.79 19.22 5.94
CA LYS A 526 -14.66 20.65 5.63
C LYS A 526 -15.89 21.22 4.91
N ILE A 527 -16.45 20.48 3.96
CA ILE A 527 -17.67 20.91 3.25
C ILE A 527 -18.87 20.99 4.20
N LYS A 528 -19.00 20.03 5.13
CA LYS A 528 -20.10 20.04 6.12
C LYS A 528 -20.00 21.21 7.10
N ASN A 529 -18.78 21.54 7.54
CA ASN A 529 -18.54 22.63 8.50
C ASN A 529 -18.65 24.02 7.86
N ASN A 530 -18.59 24.15 6.54
CA ASN A 530 -18.75 25.40 5.78
C ASN A 530 -20.20 25.64 5.32
N LYS A 531 -21.14 24.74 5.60
CA LYS A 531 -22.57 24.86 5.39
C LYS A 531 -23.31 25.17 6.69
#